data_1f91faca1ec805db05ff45c22e3db2ae
#
_entry.id   1f91faca1ec805db05ff45c22e3db2ae
#
_cell.length_a   1.000
_cell.length_b   1.000
_cell.length_c   1.000
_cell.angle_alpha   90.00
_cell.angle_beta   90.00
_cell.angle_gamma   90.00
#
_symmetry.space_group_name_H-M   'P 1'
#
loop_
_entity.id
_entity.type
_entity.pdbx_description
1 polymer ?
#
loop_
_entity_poly.entity_id
_entity_poly.type
_entity_poly.pdbx_seq_one_letter_code
_entity_poly.pdbx_strand_id
1 'polypeptide(L)'
;MTVPRTAPAPTRTARARSSLTRPRLPRGPVPAGVYAALTALLTVALRLVESGRAGDVFIDEPIYRRLGESAAAGGFPRTDEGLFFLHPPGYFYLEAGWTKLVGEHADIVAGVHSSRVLNSLLAGVTAALLVLLVARVRSPRAGAVAGLVFALDQFCIRQNDRVLLETATMMWILAGYLLLVGLARPDPPGRPRARALLAGLFLGLAVLTKDHATLITVLPLLAALALGWGPPRRLLALTLSTTVLPYTLYLILIAGFGHFDAFWEAKTSGVRRLLGMVQETGFNAAGTPSLSGRLLDELPGYAGTYLLLALTPVALVLLWRRKEPVYRLLTLFHASAIVTLGYALSIGTLEEQALYLLFVPNLVALAVTVPAPSRHRLGLRVLAVGALVTVLATPAAVYAQNRWTPDDGFQQLRAYLLTHVPAGTAIVTVDGQRTQGVTDWVLDDTYRLGHWVTPGERAAEGAQYLVVPWRVIEQGYGRSSLAEVRRLTDGLSPVVAYQGPMYGTLALYRLPSPLPGPDLTRLVVPASVAGPLFPAPGPPAPEVPDAPR
;
A
#
# COMPACT_ATOMS: atom_id res chain seq x y z
N MET A 1 -76.59 21.49 58.76
CA MET A 1 -76.69 22.60 57.82
C MET A 1 -75.60 23.58 58.13
N THR A 2 -74.49 23.56 57.41
CA THR A 2 -73.44 24.56 57.58
C THR A 2 -72.83 24.78 56.18
N VAL A 3 -72.95 25.97 55.66
CA VAL A 3 -72.53 26.46 54.38
C VAL A 3 -71.03 26.80 54.44
N PRO A 4 -70.19 26.39 53.51
CA PRO A 4 -68.79 26.84 53.49
C PRO A 4 -68.66 28.19 52.74
N ARG A 5 -67.90 29.10 53.34
CA ARG A 5 -67.47 30.37 52.75
C ARG A 5 -66.36 30.17 51.77
N THR A 6 -66.54 30.68 50.54
CA THR A 6 -65.52 30.83 49.53
C THR A 6 -64.69 32.09 49.76
N ALA A 7 -63.35 31.96 49.78
CA ALA A 7 -62.41 33.08 49.83
C ALA A 7 -62.00 33.48 48.39
N PRO A 8 -61.78 34.76 48.09
CA PRO A 8 -61.37 35.21 46.73
C PRO A 8 -59.86 34.99 46.47
N ALA A 9 -59.54 34.55 45.29
CA ALA A 9 -58.16 34.34 44.80
C ALA A 9 -57.47 35.68 44.45
N PRO A 10 -56.13 35.81 44.67
CA PRO A 10 -55.39 37.01 44.27
C PRO A 10 -55.03 36.97 42.77
N THR A 11 -55.42 38.01 42.08
CA THR A 11 -55.03 38.30 40.70
C THR A 11 -53.53 38.62 40.59
N ARG A 12 -52.70 37.68 40.07
CA ARG A 12 -51.32 37.93 39.68
C ARG A 12 -51.29 38.36 38.22
N THR A 13 -51.07 39.66 38.00
CA THR A 13 -50.68 40.19 36.67
C THR A 13 -49.34 39.64 36.25
N ALA A 14 -49.32 38.63 35.34
CA ALA A 14 -48.14 38.12 34.73
C ALA A 14 -47.67 39.08 33.59
N ARG A 15 -46.58 39.83 33.84
CA ARG A 15 -45.82 40.52 32.80
C ARG A 15 -45.30 39.50 31.83
N ALA A 16 -45.86 39.41 30.61
CA ALA A 16 -45.35 38.68 29.51
C ALA A 16 -43.99 39.29 29.05
N ARG A 17 -42.87 38.70 29.49
CA ARG A 17 -41.58 38.94 28.84
C ARG A 17 -41.60 38.19 27.50
N SER A 18 -41.79 38.89 26.40
CA SER A 18 -41.57 38.41 25.06
C SER A 18 -40.08 38.10 24.90
N SER A 19 -39.67 36.85 25.19
CA SER A 19 -38.38 36.32 24.76
C SER A 19 -38.46 36.12 23.26
N LEU A 20 -37.81 36.98 22.49
CA LEU A 20 -37.48 36.75 21.09
C LEU A 20 -36.57 35.50 21.02
N THR A 21 -37.17 34.32 21.02
CA THR A 21 -36.49 33.08 20.66
C THR A 21 -36.16 33.17 19.20
N ARG A 22 -34.87 33.51 18.89
CA ARG A 22 -34.31 33.32 17.57
C ARG A 22 -34.63 31.89 17.13
N PRO A 23 -35.19 31.68 15.92
CA PRO A 23 -35.43 30.33 15.41
C PRO A 23 -34.08 29.63 15.31
N ARG A 24 -33.83 28.69 16.23
CA ARG A 24 -32.75 27.72 16.07
C ARG A 24 -33.16 26.83 14.93
N LEU A 25 -32.59 27.06 13.72
CA LEU A 25 -32.67 26.09 12.64
C LEU A 25 -32.30 24.72 13.23
N PRO A 26 -33.15 23.70 13.10
CA PRO A 26 -32.84 22.37 13.56
C PRO A 26 -31.61 21.89 12.73
N ARG A 27 -30.44 21.92 13.35
CA ARG A 27 -29.25 21.30 12.77
C ARG A 27 -29.48 19.79 12.78
N GLY A 28 -30.08 19.27 11.72
CA GLY A 28 -30.13 17.83 11.47
C GLY A 28 -28.71 17.24 11.47
N PRO A 29 -28.54 15.94 11.76
CA PRO A 29 -27.23 15.31 11.71
C PRO A 29 -26.66 15.45 10.31
N VAL A 30 -25.39 15.90 10.21
CA VAL A 30 -24.67 16.01 8.94
C VAL A 30 -24.69 14.65 8.22
N PRO A 31 -25.12 14.57 6.94
CA PRO A 31 -25.16 13.32 6.20
C PRO A 31 -23.77 12.66 6.09
N ALA A 32 -23.72 11.34 6.14
CA ALA A 32 -22.47 10.58 6.01
C ALA A 32 -21.71 10.91 4.70
N GLY A 33 -22.44 11.20 3.61
CA GLY A 33 -21.84 11.59 2.34
C GLY A 33 -21.01 12.88 2.41
N VAL A 34 -21.42 13.85 3.24
CA VAL A 34 -20.64 15.08 3.43
C VAL A 34 -19.33 14.78 4.14
N TYR A 35 -19.36 13.97 5.20
CA TYR A 35 -18.13 13.54 5.88
C TYR A 35 -17.21 12.75 4.94
N ALA A 36 -17.77 11.85 4.12
CA ALA A 36 -17.03 11.08 3.14
C ALA A 36 -16.34 11.99 2.11
N ALA A 37 -17.07 12.95 1.55
CA ALA A 37 -16.52 13.90 0.58
C ALA A 37 -15.42 14.78 1.19
N LEU A 38 -15.65 15.36 2.36
CA LEU A 38 -14.65 16.19 3.04
C LEU A 38 -13.38 15.39 3.40
N THR A 39 -13.55 14.16 3.89
CA THR A 39 -12.41 13.30 4.21
C THR A 39 -11.65 12.88 2.95
N ALA A 40 -12.35 12.57 1.86
CA ALA A 40 -11.72 12.27 0.58
C ALA A 40 -10.88 13.44 0.08
N LEU A 41 -11.44 14.65 0.06
CA LEU A 41 -10.74 15.87 -0.35
C LEU A 41 -9.52 16.14 0.53
N LEU A 42 -9.66 16.03 1.85
CA LEU A 42 -8.55 16.17 2.79
C LEU A 42 -7.45 15.12 2.51
N THR A 43 -7.86 13.85 2.28
CA THR A 43 -6.93 12.76 1.99
C THR A 43 -6.12 13.03 0.73
N VAL A 44 -6.77 13.45 -0.36
CA VAL A 44 -6.10 13.81 -1.61
C VAL A 44 -5.20 15.02 -1.40
N ALA A 45 -5.71 16.09 -0.79
CA ALA A 45 -4.95 17.32 -0.57
C ALA A 45 -3.65 17.06 0.21
N LEU A 46 -3.72 16.30 1.31
CA LEU A 46 -2.55 15.97 2.13
C LEU A 46 -1.49 15.15 1.36
N ARG A 47 -1.91 14.32 0.41
CA ARG A 47 -0.98 13.49 -0.39
C ARG A 47 -0.37 14.25 -1.55
N LEU A 48 -1.03 15.28 -2.06
CA LEU A 48 -0.53 16.09 -3.16
C LEU A 48 0.42 17.22 -2.73
N VAL A 49 0.42 17.61 -1.43
CA VAL A 49 1.36 18.63 -0.93
C VAL A 49 2.79 18.12 -1.09
N GLU A 50 3.63 18.87 -1.83
CA GLU A 50 5.05 18.57 -2.06
C GLU A 50 5.34 17.11 -2.53
N SER A 51 4.38 16.46 -3.20
CA SER A 51 4.49 15.04 -3.59
C SER A 51 5.68 14.74 -4.51
N GLY A 52 6.17 15.75 -5.24
CA GLY A 52 7.37 15.64 -6.09
C GLY A 52 8.70 15.78 -5.33
N ARG A 53 8.68 16.18 -4.04
CA ARG A 53 9.89 16.44 -3.26
C ARG A 53 9.91 15.78 -1.88
N ALA A 54 8.77 15.33 -1.37
CA ALA A 54 8.63 14.80 -0.02
C ALA A 54 8.78 13.28 0.09
N GLY A 55 9.12 12.62 -0.98
CA GLY A 55 9.38 11.18 -1.02
C GLY A 55 10.08 10.81 -2.32
N ASP A 56 11.29 10.30 -2.22
CA ASP A 56 12.07 9.88 -3.37
C ASP A 56 11.44 8.67 -4.09
N VAL A 57 11.91 8.37 -5.28
CA VAL A 57 11.39 7.27 -6.09
C VAL A 57 11.62 5.93 -5.40
N PHE A 58 10.56 5.19 -5.13
CA PHE A 58 10.63 3.86 -4.54
C PHE A 58 10.77 2.79 -5.63
N ILE A 59 11.47 1.69 -5.33
CA ILE A 59 11.88 0.68 -6.32
C ILE A 59 10.74 0.13 -7.20
N ASP A 60 9.55 -0.07 -6.63
CA ASP A 60 8.41 -0.63 -7.36
C ASP A 60 7.73 0.40 -8.29
N GLU A 61 7.89 1.70 -8.04
CA GLU A 61 7.15 2.75 -8.74
C GLU A 61 7.50 2.86 -10.22
N PRO A 62 8.79 2.89 -10.63
CA PRO A 62 9.15 2.91 -12.05
C PRO A 62 8.66 1.66 -12.78
N ILE A 63 8.78 0.49 -12.14
CA ILE A 63 8.33 -0.79 -12.70
C ILE A 63 6.81 -0.74 -12.95
N TYR A 64 6.02 -0.34 -11.93
CA TYR A 64 4.57 -0.29 -12.06
C TYR A 64 4.11 0.77 -13.06
N ARG A 65 4.82 1.90 -13.12
CA ARG A 65 4.60 2.90 -14.16
C ARG A 65 4.83 2.34 -15.56
N ARG A 66 5.96 1.68 -15.83
CA ARG A 66 6.27 1.05 -17.14
C ARG A 66 5.25 -0.02 -17.51
N LEU A 67 4.80 -0.83 -16.54
CA LEU A 67 3.73 -1.82 -16.75
C LEU A 67 2.42 -1.15 -17.14
N GLY A 68 2.07 -0.02 -16.54
CA GLY A 68 0.91 0.79 -16.92
C GLY A 68 1.03 1.36 -18.33
N GLU A 69 2.18 1.90 -18.71
CA GLU A 69 2.46 2.41 -20.06
C GLU A 69 2.36 1.31 -21.10
N SER A 70 2.97 0.15 -20.85
CA SER A 70 2.89 -1.00 -21.74
C SER A 70 1.46 -1.51 -21.92
N ALA A 71 0.65 -1.51 -20.84
CA ALA A 71 -0.76 -1.85 -20.89
C ALA A 71 -1.58 -0.79 -21.65
N ALA A 72 -1.19 0.49 -21.58
CA ALA A 72 -1.83 1.56 -22.35
C ALA A 72 -1.59 1.40 -23.86
N ALA A 73 -0.43 0.88 -24.27
CA ALA A 73 -0.12 0.52 -25.65
C ALA A 73 -0.91 -0.71 -26.12
N GLY A 74 -1.49 -1.48 -25.21
CA GLY A 74 -2.35 -2.64 -25.48
C GLY A 74 -1.67 -3.98 -25.12
N GLY A 75 -2.52 -4.97 -24.78
CA GLY A 75 -2.09 -6.32 -24.42
C GLY A 75 -1.86 -6.50 -22.93
N PHE A 76 -1.09 -7.54 -22.57
CA PHE A 76 -0.68 -7.80 -21.20
C PHE A 76 0.44 -6.86 -20.76
N PRO A 77 0.46 -6.45 -19.48
CA PRO A 77 1.56 -5.66 -18.92
C PRO A 77 2.91 -6.36 -19.12
N ARG A 78 3.91 -5.60 -19.59
CA ARG A 78 5.26 -6.11 -19.89
C ARG A 78 6.32 -5.08 -19.57
N THR A 79 7.52 -5.57 -19.27
CA THR A 79 8.77 -4.81 -19.24
C THR A 79 9.63 -5.20 -20.44
N ASP A 80 10.81 -4.65 -20.58
CA ASP A 80 11.80 -5.04 -21.61
C ASP A 80 12.24 -6.50 -21.45
N GLU A 81 12.14 -7.06 -20.24
CA GLU A 81 12.43 -8.47 -19.94
C GLU A 81 11.31 -9.43 -20.39
N GLY A 82 10.14 -8.93 -20.76
CA GLY A 82 8.99 -9.72 -21.20
C GLY A 82 7.69 -9.46 -20.46
N LEU A 83 6.76 -10.43 -20.55
CA LEU A 83 5.44 -10.35 -19.91
C LEU A 83 5.57 -10.44 -18.39
N PHE A 84 4.83 -9.59 -17.70
CA PHE A 84 4.86 -9.50 -16.25
C PHE A 84 3.66 -10.21 -15.62
N PHE A 85 3.90 -11.31 -14.92
CA PHE A 85 2.88 -12.12 -14.26
C PHE A 85 3.04 -12.20 -12.73
N LEU A 86 4.05 -11.55 -12.14
CA LEU A 86 4.25 -11.59 -10.68
C LEU A 86 3.01 -11.09 -9.93
N HIS A 87 2.44 -9.98 -10.38
CA HIS A 87 1.16 -9.47 -9.90
C HIS A 87 0.09 -9.54 -10.99
N PRO A 88 -1.21 -9.67 -10.61
CA PRO A 88 -2.31 -9.58 -11.56
C PRO A 88 -2.41 -8.17 -12.17
N PRO A 89 -3.04 -8.03 -13.35
CA PRO A 89 -2.94 -6.80 -14.15
C PRO A 89 -3.88 -5.67 -13.72
N GLY A 90 -4.73 -5.86 -12.72
CA GLY A 90 -5.82 -4.92 -12.40
C GLY A 90 -5.35 -3.51 -12.11
N TYR A 91 -4.27 -3.33 -11.36
CA TYR A 91 -3.68 -2.01 -11.13
C TYR A 91 -3.08 -1.42 -12.40
N PHE A 92 -2.36 -2.21 -13.18
CA PHE A 92 -1.69 -1.73 -14.40
C PHE A 92 -2.68 -1.26 -15.47
N TYR A 93 -3.89 -1.82 -15.51
CA TYR A 93 -4.96 -1.29 -16.35
C TYR A 93 -5.59 0.00 -15.82
N LEU A 94 -5.62 0.22 -14.49
CA LEU A 94 -5.98 1.53 -13.93
C LEU A 94 -4.92 2.58 -14.30
N GLU A 95 -3.66 2.24 -14.18
CA GLU A 95 -2.53 3.06 -14.59
C GLU A 95 -2.54 3.34 -16.09
N ALA A 96 -2.86 2.34 -16.93
CA ALA A 96 -3.04 2.52 -18.37
C ALA A 96 -4.17 3.52 -18.69
N GLY A 97 -5.28 3.43 -17.97
CA GLY A 97 -6.38 4.40 -18.08
C GLY A 97 -5.95 5.81 -17.69
N TRP A 98 -5.15 5.94 -16.64
CA TRP A 98 -4.56 7.20 -16.20
C TRP A 98 -3.60 7.77 -17.26
N THR A 99 -2.67 6.96 -17.77
CA THR A 99 -1.73 7.34 -18.83
C THR A 99 -2.46 7.85 -20.08
N LYS A 100 -3.55 7.17 -20.49
CA LYS A 100 -4.38 7.64 -21.63
C LYS A 100 -5.09 8.96 -21.35
N LEU A 101 -5.39 9.26 -20.09
CA LEU A 101 -6.08 10.49 -19.70
C LEU A 101 -5.11 11.69 -19.64
N VAL A 102 -3.92 11.50 -19.08
CA VAL A 102 -2.96 12.59 -18.81
C VAL A 102 -1.85 12.70 -19.85
N GLY A 103 -1.65 11.69 -20.68
CA GLY A 103 -0.55 11.56 -21.64
C GLY A 103 0.65 10.82 -21.08
N GLU A 104 1.56 10.46 -21.98
CA GLU A 104 2.85 9.86 -21.64
C GLU A 104 3.82 10.95 -21.19
N HIS A 105 4.72 10.62 -20.27
CA HIS A 105 5.80 11.48 -19.81
C HIS A 105 7.13 10.99 -20.39
N ALA A 106 7.92 11.89 -20.95
CA ALA A 106 9.22 11.57 -21.51
C ALA A 106 10.25 11.14 -20.46
N ASP A 107 10.06 11.55 -19.21
CA ASP A 107 10.92 11.25 -18.08
C ASP A 107 10.22 10.32 -17.09
N ILE A 108 10.90 9.24 -16.69
CA ILE A 108 10.35 8.23 -15.77
C ILE A 108 9.99 8.83 -14.41
N VAL A 109 10.78 9.79 -13.89
CA VAL A 109 10.50 10.44 -12.60
C VAL A 109 9.22 11.26 -12.68
N ALA A 110 9.03 12.04 -13.75
CA ALA A 110 7.80 12.79 -14.00
C ALA A 110 6.60 11.84 -14.17
N GLY A 111 6.80 10.70 -14.84
CA GLY A 111 5.81 9.63 -14.96
C GLY A 111 5.39 9.07 -13.61
N VAL A 112 6.35 8.76 -12.73
CA VAL A 112 6.08 8.28 -11.36
C VAL A 112 5.30 9.33 -10.56
N HIS A 113 5.67 10.62 -10.63
CA HIS A 113 4.92 11.68 -9.94
C HIS A 113 3.48 11.78 -10.44
N SER A 114 3.25 11.62 -11.76
CA SER A 114 1.91 11.55 -12.33
C SER A 114 1.10 10.37 -11.77
N SER A 115 1.71 9.18 -11.65
CA SER A 115 1.07 7.98 -11.10
C SER A 115 0.76 8.11 -9.61
N ARG A 116 1.58 8.86 -8.85
CA ARG A 116 1.30 9.22 -7.46
C ARG A 116 0.02 10.04 -7.31
N VAL A 117 -0.31 10.88 -8.31
CA VAL A 117 -1.61 11.59 -8.33
C VAL A 117 -2.76 10.61 -8.44
N LEU A 118 -2.67 9.61 -9.31
CA LEU A 118 -3.67 8.53 -9.38
C LEU A 118 -3.84 7.84 -8.02
N ASN A 119 -2.74 7.42 -7.38
CA ASN A 119 -2.81 6.75 -6.08
C ASN A 119 -3.40 7.66 -4.99
N SER A 120 -3.10 8.95 -5.01
CA SER A 120 -3.72 9.93 -4.12
C SER A 120 -5.24 10.02 -4.31
N LEU A 121 -5.72 9.98 -5.55
CA LEU A 121 -7.16 9.94 -5.85
C LEU A 121 -7.80 8.64 -5.37
N LEU A 122 -7.17 7.49 -5.60
CA LEU A 122 -7.62 6.19 -5.10
C LEU A 122 -7.67 6.15 -3.57
N ALA A 123 -6.70 6.79 -2.89
CA ALA A 123 -6.71 6.95 -1.44
C ALA A 123 -7.87 7.82 -0.95
N GLY A 124 -8.21 8.88 -1.68
CA GLY A 124 -9.40 9.70 -1.40
C GLY A 124 -10.69 8.88 -1.47
N VAL A 125 -10.84 8.05 -2.51
CA VAL A 125 -11.99 7.12 -2.62
C VAL A 125 -11.97 6.10 -1.49
N THR A 126 -10.80 5.55 -1.13
CA THR A 126 -10.63 4.62 -0.01
C THR A 126 -11.11 5.25 1.31
N ALA A 127 -10.71 6.50 1.59
CA ALA A 127 -11.15 7.25 2.76
C ALA A 127 -12.67 7.46 2.77
N ALA A 128 -13.26 7.83 1.63
CA ALA A 128 -14.72 7.97 1.52
C ALA A 128 -15.45 6.66 1.81
N LEU A 129 -14.99 5.55 1.23
CA LEU A 129 -15.56 4.21 1.45
C LEU A 129 -15.43 3.77 2.91
N LEU A 130 -14.29 4.05 3.56
CA LEU A 130 -14.09 3.81 4.99
C LEU A 130 -15.12 4.57 5.84
N VAL A 131 -15.28 5.88 5.57
CA VAL A 131 -16.29 6.71 6.26
C VAL A 131 -17.69 6.13 6.09
N LEU A 132 -18.07 5.80 4.85
CA LEU A 132 -19.40 5.25 4.53
C LEU A 132 -19.63 3.87 5.18
N LEU A 133 -18.63 2.99 5.17
CA LEU A 133 -18.69 1.67 5.80
C LEU A 133 -18.92 1.78 7.30
N VAL A 134 -18.10 2.58 7.99
CA VAL A 134 -18.22 2.79 9.44
C VAL A 134 -19.53 3.51 9.78
N ALA A 135 -19.91 4.52 8.99
CA ALA A 135 -21.17 5.23 9.19
C ALA A 135 -22.39 4.31 9.06
N ARG A 136 -22.33 3.36 8.13
CA ARG A 136 -23.40 2.39 7.91
C ARG A 136 -23.55 1.40 9.06
N VAL A 137 -22.45 1.02 9.72
CA VAL A 137 -22.47 0.09 10.85
C VAL A 137 -22.80 0.79 12.16
N ARG A 138 -22.27 1.99 12.36
CA ARG A 138 -22.35 2.67 13.66
C ARG A 138 -22.98 4.08 13.58
N SER A 139 -22.26 5.05 13.00
CA SER A 139 -22.76 6.43 12.87
C SER A 139 -21.87 7.27 11.94
N PRO A 140 -22.41 8.35 11.34
CA PRO A 140 -21.64 9.27 10.50
C PRO A 140 -20.44 9.89 11.23
N ARG A 141 -20.58 10.20 12.52
CA ARG A 141 -19.48 10.77 13.34
C ARG A 141 -18.35 9.76 13.55
N ALA A 142 -18.66 8.49 13.81
CA ALA A 142 -17.65 7.44 13.93
C ALA A 142 -16.90 7.24 12.60
N GLY A 143 -17.64 7.29 11.48
CA GLY A 143 -17.05 7.27 10.15
C GLY A 143 -16.11 8.45 9.91
N ALA A 144 -16.53 9.66 10.27
CA ALA A 144 -15.70 10.86 10.14
C ALA A 144 -14.38 10.75 10.94
N VAL A 145 -14.44 10.24 12.17
CA VAL A 145 -13.23 10.02 12.99
C VAL A 145 -12.30 8.98 12.34
N ALA A 146 -12.85 7.85 11.89
CA ALA A 146 -12.04 6.83 11.20
C ALA A 146 -11.38 7.39 9.92
N GLY A 147 -12.15 8.12 9.12
CA GLY A 147 -11.63 8.78 7.92
C GLY A 147 -10.55 9.81 8.24
N LEU A 148 -10.71 10.60 9.29
CA LEU A 148 -9.71 11.59 9.72
C LEU A 148 -8.41 10.90 10.19
N VAL A 149 -8.51 9.82 10.97
CA VAL A 149 -7.34 9.02 11.36
C VAL A 149 -6.64 8.48 10.13
N PHE A 150 -7.35 7.88 9.17
CA PHE A 150 -6.78 7.39 7.92
C PHE A 150 -6.10 8.51 7.09
N ALA A 151 -6.73 9.69 7.03
CA ALA A 151 -6.20 10.81 6.24
C ALA A 151 -4.89 11.35 6.81
N LEU A 152 -4.74 11.37 8.15
CA LEU A 152 -3.60 11.95 8.87
C LEU A 152 -2.52 10.93 9.25
N ASP A 153 -2.82 9.63 9.22
CA ASP A 153 -1.86 8.59 9.61
C ASP A 153 -0.68 8.56 8.64
N GLN A 154 0.54 8.67 9.19
CA GLN A 154 1.77 8.83 8.38
C GLN A 154 2.11 7.59 7.57
N PHE A 155 1.83 6.41 8.11
CA PHE A 155 2.02 5.17 7.37
C PHE A 155 1.05 5.09 6.17
N CYS A 156 -0.24 5.43 6.37
CA CYS A 156 -1.21 5.50 5.28
C CYS A 156 -0.83 6.54 4.23
N ILE A 157 -0.31 7.71 4.64
CA ILE A 157 0.17 8.73 3.72
C ILE A 157 1.31 8.17 2.89
N ARG A 158 2.36 7.64 3.52
CA ARG A 158 3.52 7.05 2.82
C ARG A 158 3.13 5.94 1.85
N GLN A 159 2.20 5.04 2.24
CA GLN A 159 1.74 3.95 1.38
C GLN A 159 0.91 4.44 0.19
N ASN A 160 0.13 5.49 0.37
CA ASN A 160 -0.74 6.02 -0.69
C ASN A 160 -0.06 7.07 -1.58
N ASP A 161 1.04 7.67 -1.14
CA ASP A 161 1.86 8.58 -1.95
C ASP A 161 2.72 7.85 -2.96
N ARG A 162 2.98 6.56 -2.75
CA ARG A 162 3.74 5.70 -3.65
C ARG A 162 2.84 5.04 -4.67
N VAL A 163 3.40 4.69 -5.80
CA VAL A 163 2.72 3.90 -6.85
C VAL A 163 2.70 2.43 -6.41
N LEU A 164 1.78 2.11 -5.50
CA LEU A 164 1.65 0.78 -4.90
C LEU A 164 0.25 0.20 -5.12
N LEU A 165 0.19 -1.11 -5.30
CA LEU A 165 -1.03 -1.88 -5.60
C LEU A 165 -2.04 -1.87 -4.44
N GLU A 166 -1.56 -1.73 -3.20
CA GLU A 166 -2.35 -1.86 -1.98
C GLU A 166 -3.45 -0.81 -1.87
N THR A 167 -3.20 0.41 -2.35
CA THR A 167 -4.19 1.50 -2.31
C THR A 167 -5.43 1.13 -3.12
N ALA A 168 -5.25 0.70 -4.37
CA ALA A 168 -6.35 0.25 -5.23
C ALA A 168 -7.00 -1.02 -4.69
N THR A 169 -6.21 -1.98 -4.19
CA THR A 169 -6.69 -3.22 -3.59
C THR A 169 -7.65 -2.93 -2.44
N MET A 170 -7.24 -2.07 -1.49
CA MET A 170 -8.06 -1.72 -0.33
C MET A 170 -9.32 -0.92 -0.71
N MET A 171 -9.23 -0.06 -1.71
CA MET A 171 -10.40 0.64 -2.26
C MET A 171 -11.47 -0.37 -2.73
N TRP A 172 -11.08 -1.37 -3.51
CA TRP A 172 -12.00 -2.40 -3.99
C TRP A 172 -12.56 -3.25 -2.85
N ILE A 173 -11.73 -3.63 -1.88
CA ILE A 173 -12.15 -4.39 -0.70
C ILE A 173 -13.22 -3.62 0.07
N LEU A 174 -12.98 -2.35 0.40
CA LEU A 174 -13.94 -1.53 1.14
C LEU A 174 -15.25 -1.32 0.37
N ALA A 175 -15.20 -1.15 -0.96
CA ALA A 175 -16.39 -1.06 -1.80
C ALA A 175 -17.23 -2.36 -1.71
N GLY A 176 -16.59 -3.51 -1.79
CA GLY A 176 -17.24 -4.81 -1.61
C GLY A 176 -17.87 -4.99 -0.23
N TYR A 177 -17.11 -4.70 0.84
CA TYR A 177 -17.60 -4.81 2.22
C TYR A 177 -18.70 -3.80 2.56
N LEU A 178 -18.69 -2.60 1.99
CA LEU A 178 -19.78 -1.63 2.14
C LEU A 178 -21.13 -2.20 1.64
N LEU A 179 -21.10 -2.93 0.54
CA LEU A 179 -22.29 -3.60 0.01
C LEU A 179 -22.68 -4.82 0.85
N LEU A 180 -21.72 -5.65 1.26
CA LEU A 180 -21.93 -6.85 2.08
C LEU A 180 -22.52 -6.51 3.45
N VAL A 181 -22.01 -5.47 4.11
CA VAL A 181 -22.58 -4.97 5.37
C VAL A 181 -24.03 -4.55 5.20
N GLY A 182 -24.37 -3.97 4.03
CA GLY A 182 -25.76 -3.64 3.71
C GLY A 182 -26.66 -4.87 3.57
N LEU A 183 -26.13 -5.95 2.99
CA LEU A 183 -26.84 -7.22 2.81
C LEU A 183 -26.96 -8.04 4.11
N ALA A 184 -26.10 -7.81 5.09
CA ALA A 184 -26.12 -8.48 6.39
C ALA A 184 -27.14 -7.86 7.38
N ARG A 185 -27.86 -6.82 7.00
CA ARG A 185 -28.92 -6.21 7.83
C ARG A 185 -30.23 -7.01 7.77
N PRO A 186 -31.08 -6.90 8.80
CA PRO A 186 -32.40 -7.55 8.80
C PRO A 186 -33.25 -7.13 7.60
N ASP A 187 -33.22 -5.83 7.27
CA ASP A 187 -33.91 -5.25 6.11
C ASP A 187 -32.87 -4.85 5.05
N PRO A 188 -32.46 -5.77 4.20
CA PRO A 188 -31.50 -5.44 3.14
C PRO A 188 -32.14 -4.45 2.17
N PRO A 189 -31.41 -3.44 1.73
CA PRO A 189 -31.93 -2.48 0.77
C PRO A 189 -32.28 -3.16 -0.56
N GLY A 190 -33.20 -2.58 -1.34
CA GLY A 190 -33.72 -3.13 -2.59
C GLY A 190 -32.65 -3.69 -3.54
N ARG A 191 -33.01 -4.69 -4.32
CA ARG A 191 -32.15 -5.42 -5.28
C ARG A 191 -30.97 -6.16 -4.63
N PRO A 192 -31.19 -7.06 -3.64
CA PRO A 192 -30.10 -7.72 -2.90
C PRO A 192 -29.20 -8.58 -3.81
N ARG A 193 -29.72 -9.19 -4.87
CA ARG A 193 -28.92 -9.97 -5.83
C ARG A 193 -27.93 -9.09 -6.60
N ALA A 194 -28.39 -7.95 -7.14
CA ALA A 194 -27.52 -7.03 -7.86
C ALA A 194 -26.40 -6.48 -6.94
N ARG A 195 -26.71 -6.22 -5.67
CA ARG A 195 -25.68 -5.81 -4.68
C ARG A 195 -24.71 -6.92 -4.36
N ALA A 196 -25.15 -8.18 -4.29
CA ALA A 196 -24.27 -9.32 -4.08
C ALA A 196 -23.31 -9.52 -5.28
N LEU A 197 -23.83 -9.41 -6.52
CA LEU A 197 -23.00 -9.43 -7.74
C LEU A 197 -21.98 -8.29 -7.74
N LEU A 198 -22.41 -7.07 -7.45
CA LEU A 198 -21.51 -5.91 -7.43
C LEU A 198 -20.46 -6.00 -6.30
N ALA A 199 -20.85 -6.51 -5.13
CA ALA A 199 -19.91 -6.78 -4.04
C ALA A 199 -18.85 -7.80 -4.48
N GLY A 200 -19.29 -8.90 -5.12
CA GLY A 200 -18.38 -9.90 -5.65
C GLY A 200 -17.45 -9.34 -6.73
N LEU A 201 -17.97 -8.52 -7.64
CA LEU A 201 -17.16 -7.87 -8.66
C LEU A 201 -16.05 -7.00 -8.03
N PHE A 202 -16.38 -6.15 -7.06
CA PHE A 202 -15.37 -5.32 -6.38
C PHE A 202 -14.32 -6.16 -5.64
N LEU A 203 -14.73 -7.21 -4.93
CA LEU A 203 -13.80 -8.12 -4.28
C LEU A 203 -12.94 -8.89 -5.29
N GLY A 204 -13.50 -9.27 -6.44
CA GLY A 204 -12.76 -9.88 -7.55
C GLY A 204 -11.76 -8.93 -8.20
N LEU A 205 -12.11 -7.66 -8.35
CA LEU A 205 -11.18 -6.62 -8.80
C LEU A 205 -10.03 -6.41 -7.80
N ALA A 206 -10.28 -6.54 -6.49
CA ALA A 206 -9.22 -6.52 -5.49
C ALA A 206 -8.23 -7.67 -5.70
N VAL A 207 -8.72 -8.89 -5.95
CA VAL A 207 -7.87 -10.06 -6.24
C VAL A 207 -7.13 -9.88 -7.56
N LEU A 208 -7.80 -9.32 -8.58
CA LEU A 208 -7.18 -9.01 -9.87
C LEU A 208 -6.16 -7.86 -9.78
N THR A 209 -6.18 -7.08 -8.71
CA THR A 209 -5.18 -6.03 -8.42
C THR A 209 -3.98 -6.61 -7.68
N LYS A 210 -4.19 -7.47 -6.69
CA LYS A 210 -3.14 -8.11 -5.90
C LYS A 210 -3.60 -9.49 -5.39
N ASP A 211 -2.84 -10.54 -5.69
CA ASP A 211 -3.17 -11.93 -5.31
C ASP A 211 -3.44 -12.11 -3.81
N HIS A 212 -2.66 -11.43 -2.96
CA HIS A 212 -2.80 -11.49 -1.50
C HIS A 212 -4.18 -11.02 -1.01
N ALA A 213 -4.91 -10.24 -1.82
CA ALA A 213 -6.29 -9.87 -1.50
C ALA A 213 -7.21 -11.09 -1.36
N THR A 214 -6.88 -12.24 -1.97
CA THR A 214 -7.62 -13.50 -1.81
C THR A 214 -7.77 -13.87 -0.34
N LEU A 215 -6.74 -13.65 0.48
CA LEU A 215 -6.73 -13.99 1.90
C LEU A 215 -7.69 -13.14 2.73
N ILE A 216 -7.97 -11.90 2.31
CA ILE A 216 -8.88 -10.98 3.03
C ILE A 216 -10.19 -10.73 2.28
N THR A 217 -10.43 -11.42 1.16
CA THR A 217 -11.69 -11.40 0.39
C THR A 217 -12.34 -12.75 0.30
N VAL A 218 -11.70 -13.71 -0.37
CA VAL A 218 -12.25 -15.06 -0.61
C VAL A 218 -12.31 -15.86 0.69
N LEU A 219 -11.25 -15.88 1.47
CA LEU A 219 -11.19 -16.65 2.72
C LEU A 219 -12.28 -16.24 3.73
N PRO A 220 -12.52 -14.94 4.03
CA PRO A 220 -13.63 -14.54 4.88
C PRO A 220 -15.01 -14.89 4.31
N LEU A 221 -15.20 -14.85 2.99
CA LEU A 221 -16.46 -15.24 2.36
C LEU A 221 -16.73 -16.73 2.49
N LEU A 222 -15.71 -17.57 2.30
CA LEU A 222 -15.79 -19.03 2.53
C LEU A 222 -16.13 -19.32 3.99
N ALA A 223 -15.43 -18.67 4.93
CA ALA A 223 -15.71 -18.82 6.35
C ALA A 223 -17.13 -18.32 6.70
N ALA A 224 -17.57 -17.19 6.15
CA ALA A 224 -18.93 -16.68 6.34
C ALA A 224 -20.01 -17.65 5.81
N LEU A 225 -19.76 -18.27 4.66
CA LEU A 225 -20.65 -19.26 4.06
C LEU A 225 -20.74 -20.52 4.92
N ALA A 226 -19.61 -21.05 5.37
CA ALA A 226 -19.52 -22.24 6.22
C ALA A 226 -20.19 -22.02 7.58
N LEU A 227 -19.86 -20.92 8.27
CA LEU A 227 -20.35 -20.60 9.61
C LEU A 227 -21.77 -20.00 9.60
N GLY A 228 -22.31 -19.58 8.45
CA GLY A 228 -23.57 -18.86 8.37
C GLY A 228 -23.48 -17.45 8.99
N TRP A 229 -22.32 -16.79 8.89
CA TRP A 229 -22.07 -15.47 9.43
C TRP A 229 -22.19 -14.40 8.35
N GLY A 230 -22.94 -13.33 8.65
CA GLY A 230 -23.11 -12.22 7.69
C GLY A 230 -24.40 -12.31 6.86
N PRO A 231 -24.37 -11.99 5.55
CA PRO A 231 -25.51 -12.08 4.64
C PRO A 231 -26.08 -13.51 4.52
N PRO A 232 -27.31 -13.66 4.01
CA PRO A 232 -27.87 -14.97 3.71
C PRO A 232 -26.95 -15.80 2.80
N ARG A 233 -26.81 -17.12 3.07
CA ARG A 233 -25.91 -18.04 2.34
C ARG A 233 -26.02 -17.94 0.82
N ARG A 234 -27.25 -17.79 0.27
CA ARG A 234 -27.47 -17.66 -1.17
C ARG A 234 -26.80 -16.41 -1.75
N LEU A 235 -26.82 -15.29 -1.01
CA LEU A 235 -26.17 -14.04 -1.43
C LEU A 235 -24.65 -14.13 -1.25
N LEU A 236 -24.16 -14.80 -0.20
CA LEU A 236 -22.72 -15.07 -0.02
C LEU A 236 -22.17 -15.96 -1.13
N ALA A 237 -22.88 -17.04 -1.50
CA ALA A 237 -22.48 -17.91 -2.60
C ALA A 237 -22.42 -17.13 -3.93
N LEU A 238 -23.43 -16.30 -4.19
CA LEU A 238 -23.46 -15.45 -5.39
C LEU A 238 -22.29 -14.44 -5.38
N THR A 239 -22.00 -13.81 -4.24
CA THR A 239 -20.86 -12.90 -4.09
C THR A 239 -19.54 -13.64 -4.34
N LEU A 240 -19.36 -14.82 -3.72
CA LEU A 240 -18.14 -15.64 -3.88
C LEU A 240 -17.91 -16.05 -5.33
N SER A 241 -18.95 -16.56 -6.00
CA SER A 241 -18.87 -16.94 -7.42
C SER A 241 -18.46 -15.76 -8.30
N THR A 242 -19.00 -14.55 -8.02
CA THR A 242 -18.64 -13.34 -8.77
C THR A 242 -17.23 -12.85 -8.38
N THR A 243 -16.77 -13.09 -7.15
CA THR A 243 -15.42 -12.68 -6.70
C THR A 243 -14.33 -13.44 -7.48
N VAL A 244 -14.53 -14.73 -7.77
CA VAL A 244 -13.52 -15.51 -8.49
C VAL A 244 -13.54 -15.26 -10.02
N LEU A 245 -14.63 -14.72 -10.55
CA LEU A 245 -14.84 -14.56 -11.99
C LEU A 245 -13.77 -13.69 -12.68
N PRO A 246 -13.39 -12.48 -12.21
CA PRO A 246 -12.40 -11.65 -12.91
C PRO A 246 -11.05 -12.35 -13.05
N TYR A 247 -10.60 -13.04 -12.01
CA TYR A 247 -9.33 -13.79 -12.03
C TYR A 247 -9.43 -15.04 -12.93
N THR A 248 -10.56 -15.74 -12.93
CA THR A 248 -10.80 -16.86 -13.83
C THR A 248 -10.78 -16.42 -15.31
N LEU A 249 -11.41 -15.29 -15.65
CA LEU A 249 -11.34 -14.73 -16.98
C LEU A 249 -9.91 -14.36 -17.38
N TYR A 250 -9.14 -13.80 -16.46
CA TYR A 250 -7.71 -13.51 -16.67
C TYR A 250 -6.92 -14.79 -16.99
N LEU A 251 -7.13 -15.89 -16.23
CA LEU A 251 -6.49 -17.18 -16.51
C LEU A 251 -6.87 -17.75 -17.87
N ILE A 252 -8.14 -17.64 -18.26
CA ILE A 252 -8.62 -18.09 -19.58
C ILE A 252 -7.94 -17.29 -20.69
N LEU A 253 -7.79 -15.98 -20.53
CA LEU A 253 -7.08 -15.13 -21.50
C LEU A 253 -5.61 -15.53 -21.61
N ILE A 254 -4.90 -15.70 -20.48
CA ILE A 254 -3.48 -16.13 -20.46
C ILE A 254 -3.33 -17.46 -21.20
N ALA A 255 -4.17 -18.45 -20.90
CA ALA A 255 -4.13 -19.75 -21.55
C ALA A 255 -4.47 -19.64 -23.05
N GLY A 256 -5.49 -18.85 -23.40
CA GLY A 256 -5.91 -18.63 -24.79
C GLY A 256 -4.84 -17.94 -25.66
N PHE A 257 -3.98 -17.12 -25.07
CA PHE A 257 -2.84 -16.50 -25.74
C PHE A 257 -1.52 -17.30 -25.64
N GLY A 258 -1.56 -18.51 -25.06
CA GLY A 258 -0.39 -19.38 -24.99
C GLY A 258 0.67 -18.97 -23.96
N HIS A 259 0.30 -18.15 -22.95
CA HIS A 259 1.25 -17.62 -21.95
C HIS A 259 1.16 -18.33 -20.59
N PHE A 260 0.47 -19.48 -20.53
CA PHE A 260 0.19 -20.15 -19.26
C PHE A 260 1.47 -20.63 -18.54
N ASP A 261 2.47 -21.11 -19.29
CA ASP A 261 3.72 -21.61 -18.71
C ASP A 261 4.51 -20.48 -18.03
N ALA A 262 4.67 -19.34 -18.71
CA ALA A 262 5.33 -18.16 -18.15
C ALA A 262 4.57 -17.61 -16.91
N PHE A 263 3.24 -17.60 -16.97
CA PHE A 263 2.42 -17.26 -15.83
C PHE A 263 2.62 -18.21 -14.66
N TRP A 264 2.60 -19.54 -14.93
CA TRP A 264 2.76 -20.55 -13.89
C TRP A 264 4.12 -20.48 -13.22
N GLU A 265 5.18 -20.27 -13.99
CA GLU A 265 6.54 -20.07 -13.49
C GLU A 265 6.61 -18.85 -12.55
N ALA A 266 6.11 -17.69 -12.99
CA ALA A 266 6.08 -16.48 -12.17
C ALA A 266 5.29 -16.68 -10.88
N LYS A 267 4.11 -17.33 -10.94
CA LYS A 267 3.28 -17.61 -9.76
C LYS A 267 3.90 -18.64 -8.82
N THR A 268 4.57 -19.65 -9.35
CA THR A 268 5.27 -20.65 -8.53
C THR A 268 6.43 -19.99 -7.77
N SER A 269 7.18 -19.10 -8.41
CA SER A 269 8.20 -18.30 -7.72
C SER A 269 7.60 -17.46 -6.60
N GLY A 270 6.53 -16.74 -6.87
CA GLY A 270 5.80 -15.95 -5.85
C GLY A 270 5.28 -16.79 -4.68
N VAL A 271 4.75 -17.98 -4.95
CA VAL A 271 4.30 -18.92 -3.91
C VAL A 271 5.46 -19.43 -3.07
N ARG A 272 6.59 -19.82 -3.67
CA ARG A 272 7.79 -20.24 -2.94
C ARG A 272 8.29 -19.13 -2.00
N ARG A 273 8.27 -17.88 -2.45
CA ARG A 273 8.59 -16.73 -1.62
C ARG A 273 7.59 -16.58 -0.47
N LEU A 274 6.29 -16.67 -0.75
CA LEU A 274 5.25 -16.61 0.28
C LEU A 274 5.40 -17.72 1.33
N LEU A 275 5.86 -18.91 0.93
CA LEU A 275 6.14 -20.04 1.83
C LEU A 275 7.48 -19.94 2.56
N GLY A 276 8.26 -18.88 2.34
CA GLY A 276 9.58 -18.70 2.95
C GLY A 276 10.66 -19.65 2.42
N MET A 277 10.40 -20.32 1.30
CA MET A 277 11.37 -21.25 0.66
C MET A 277 12.47 -20.51 -0.08
N VAL A 278 12.19 -19.26 -0.49
CA VAL A 278 13.13 -18.35 -1.11
C VAL A 278 12.98 -17.00 -0.41
N GLN A 279 14.02 -16.58 0.32
CA GLN A 279 14.01 -15.30 1.04
C GLN A 279 14.93 -14.31 0.32
N GLU A 280 14.34 -13.36 -0.36
CA GLU A 280 15.07 -12.34 -1.10
C GLU A 280 14.82 -10.95 -0.53
N THR A 281 13.72 -10.77 0.16
CA THR A 281 13.27 -9.48 0.73
C THR A 281 12.64 -9.70 2.10
N GLY A 282 12.42 -8.63 2.83
CA GLY A 282 11.83 -8.67 4.15
C GLY A 282 12.86 -8.62 5.28
N PHE A 283 12.41 -8.82 6.50
CA PHE A 283 13.23 -8.63 7.72
C PHE A 283 14.28 -9.71 7.94
N ASN A 284 14.20 -10.82 7.22
CA ASN A 284 15.10 -11.97 7.40
C ASN A 284 16.16 -12.07 6.31
N ALA A 285 16.21 -11.13 5.36
CA ALA A 285 17.28 -11.11 4.37
C ALA A 285 18.63 -10.88 5.07
N ALA A 286 19.67 -11.60 4.64
CA ALA A 286 20.98 -11.47 5.21
C ALA A 286 21.50 -10.02 5.10
N GLY A 287 22.03 -9.47 6.20
CA GLY A 287 22.54 -8.10 6.22
C GLY A 287 21.49 -7.01 6.45
N THR A 288 20.20 -7.35 6.51
CA THR A 288 19.15 -6.36 6.81
C THR A 288 19.04 -6.11 8.32
N PRO A 289 18.63 -4.91 8.75
CA PRO A 289 18.30 -4.64 10.14
C PRO A 289 17.20 -5.58 10.64
N SER A 290 17.29 -5.98 11.91
CA SER A 290 16.23 -6.81 12.53
C SER A 290 14.89 -6.08 12.53
N LEU A 291 13.79 -6.84 12.60
CA LEU A 291 12.45 -6.27 12.71
C LEU A 291 12.34 -5.28 13.88
N SER A 292 12.88 -5.65 15.05
CA SER A 292 12.89 -4.78 16.23
C SER A 292 13.69 -3.50 16.02
N GLY A 293 14.86 -3.59 15.36
CA GLY A 293 15.64 -2.42 14.99
C GLY A 293 14.84 -1.46 14.10
N ARG A 294 14.25 -1.95 13.02
CA ARG A 294 13.41 -1.14 12.13
C ARG A 294 12.23 -0.50 12.84
N LEU A 295 11.51 -1.25 13.67
CA LEU A 295 10.37 -0.72 14.41
C LEU A 295 10.78 0.40 15.37
N LEU A 296 11.94 0.28 16.02
CA LEU A 296 12.46 1.31 16.92
C LEU A 296 12.93 2.55 16.16
N ASP A 297 13.60 2.38 15.03
CA ASP A 297 14.06 3.49 14.19
C ASP A 297 12.89 4.29 13.60
N GLU A 298 11.81 3.61 13.24
CA GLU A 298 10.61 4.22 12.64
C GLU A 298 9.58 4.70 13.69
N LEU A 299 9.74 4.32 14.96
CA LEU A 299 8.79 4.66 16.03
C LEU A 299 8.47 6.16 16.13
N PRO A 300 9.42 7.09 16.01
CA PRO A 300 9.11 8.52 16.06
C PRO A 300 8.12 8.95 14.97
N GLY A 301 8.22 8.36 13.78
CA GLY A 301 7.35 8.67 12.64
C GLY A 301 5.99 7.98 12.71
N TYR A 302 5.93 6.76 13.23
CA TYR A 302 4.76 5.87 13.14
C TYR A 302 4.17 5.46 14.49
N ALA A 303 4.47 6.16 15.58
CA ALA A 303 3.98 5.83 16.92
C ALA A 303 2.44 5.69 16.97
N GLY A 304 1.70 6.56 16.29
CA GLY A 304 0.24 6.49 16.18
C GLY A 304 -0.24 5.22 15.46
N THR A 305 0.40 4.89 14.36
CA THR A 305 0.13 3.66 13.57
C THR A 305 0.39 2.41 14.41
N TYR A 306 1.53 2.35 15.10
CA TYR A 306 1.88 1.21 15.95
C TYR A 306 0.96 1.06 17.15
N LEU A 307 0.52 2.18 17.75
CA LEU A 307 -0.49 2.15 18.81
C LEU A 307 -1.81 1.56 18.30
N LEU A 308 -2.27 1.99 17.12
CA LEU A 308 -3.49 1.44 16.53
C LEU A 308 -3.34 -0.04 16.18
N LEU A 309 -2.18 -0.48 15.66
CA LEU A 309 -1.89 -1.88 15.39
C LEU A 309 -1.80 -2.70 16.68
N ALA A 310 -1.23 -2.17 17.75
CA ALA A 310 -1.18 -2.84 19.05
C ALA A 310 -2.59 -3.06 19.66
N LEU A 311 -3.59 -2.27 19.27
CA LEU A 311 -4.98 -2.46 19.66
C LEU A 311 -5.71 -3.55 18.85
N THR A 312 -5.07 -4.19 17.90
CA THR A 312 -5.65 -5.25 17.06
C THR A 312 -6.31 -6.38 17.86
N PRO A 313 -5.69 -6.98 18.91
CA PRO A 313 -6.34 -8.02 19.71
C PRO A 313 -7.60 -7.51 20.43
N VAL A 314 -7.54 -6.26 20.92
CA VAL A 314 -8.70 -5.63 21.57
C VAL A 314 -9.85 -5.44 20.59
N ALA A 315 -9.56 -4.93 19.39
CA ALA A 315 -10.55 -4.76 18.33
C ALA A 315 -11.21 -6.11 17.95
N LEU A 316 -10.41 -7.18 17.82
CA LEU A 316 -10.92 -8.52 17.53
C LEU A 316 -11.88 -9.02 18.62
N VAL A 317 -11.48 -8.92 19.88
CA VAL A 317 -12.32 -9.33 21.03
C VAL A 317 -13.63 -8.54 21.09
N LEU A 318 -13.57 -7.23 20.86
CA LEU A 318 -14.75 -6.36 20.84
C LEU A 318 -15.71 -6.72 19.69
N LEU A 319 -15.19 -7.02 18.49
CA LEU A 319 -15.99 -7.52 17.38
C LEU A 319 -16.60 -8.89 17.69
N TRP A 320 -15.80 -9.83 18.18
CA TRP A 320 -16.21 -11.22 18.49
C TRP A 320 -17.36 -11.29 19.48
N ARG A 321 -17.38 -10.39 20.47
CA ARG A 321 -18.46 -10.29 21.46
C ARG A 321 -19.81 -9.88 20.86
N ARG A 322 -19.81 -9.29 19.66
CA ARG A 322 -21.03 -8.90 18.97
C ARG A 322 -21.58 -10.10 18.20
N LYS A 323 -22.91 -10.32 18.30
CA LYS A 323 -23.57 -11.48 17.69
C LYS A 323 -24.34 -11.14 16.41
N GLU A 324 -24.54 -9.86 16.13
CA GLU A 324 -25.26 -9.41 14.95
C GLU A 324 -24.49 -9.79 13.67
N PRO A 325 -25.19 -10.16 12.57
CA PRO A 325 -24.57 -10.66 11.33
C PRO A 325 -23.52 -9.73 10.74
N VAL A 326 -23.72 -8.42 10.84
CA VAL A 326 -22.79 -7.37 10.37
C VAL A 326 -21.46 -7.47 11.12
N TYR A 327 -21.47 -7.57 12.44
CA TYR A 327 -20.25 -7.64 13.23
C TYR A 327 -19.53 -8.98 13.05
N ARG A 328 -20.28 -10.09 12.90
CA ARG A 328 -19.69 -11.40 12.57
C ARG A 328 -18.95 -11.38 11.24
N LEU A 329 -19.52 -10.73 10.21
CA LEU A 329 -18.85 -10.55 8.92
C LEU A 329 -17.56 -9.71 9.09
N LEU A 330 -17.62 -8.60 9.82
CA LEU A 330 -16.44 -7.77 10.09
C LEU A 330 -15.39 -8.48 10.96
N THR A 331 -15.81 -9.38 11.84
CA THR A 331 -14.90 -10.24 12.61
C THR A 331 -14.09 -11.12 11.67
N LEU A 332 -14.72 -11.75 10.68
CA LEU A 332 -14.02 -12.59 9.70
C LEU A 332 -13.06 -11.76 8.83
N PHE A 333 -13.50 -10.61 8.40
CA PHE A 333 -12.65 -9.67 7.65
C PHE A 333 -11.39 -9.29 8.44
N HIS A 334 -11.56 -8.87 9.70
CA HIS A 334 -10.45 -8.46 10.56
C HIS A 334 -9.55 -9.65 10.94
N ALA A 335 -10.15 -10.80 11.31
CA ALA A 335 -9.41 -12.01 11.68
C ALA A 335 -8.56 -12.53 10.52
N SER A 336 -9.07 -12.52 9.28
CA SER A 336 -8.29 -12.95 8.12
C SER A 336 -7.10 -12.03 7.85
N ALA A 337 -7.25 -10.72 8.04
CA ALA A 337 -6.13 -9.78 7.94
C ALA A 337 -5.06 -10.06 9.02
N ILE A 338 -5.47 -10.36 10.25
CA ILE A 338 -4.55 -10.74 11.35
C ILE A 338 -3.80 -12.03 11.00
N VAL A 339 -4.51 -13.06 10.54
CA VAL A 339 -3.90 -14.36 10.19
C VAL A 339 -2.91 -14.17 9.04
N THR A 340 -3.26 -13.41 8.02
CA THR A 340 -2.38 -13.11 6.87
C THR A 340 -1.10 -12.41 7.32
N LEU A 341 -1.21 -11.37 8.13
CA LEU A 341 -0.05 -10.65 8.65
C LEU A 341 0.78 -11.50 9.61
N GLY A 342 0.12 -12.22 10.53
CA GLY A 342 0.79 -13.11 11.48
C GLY A 342 1.56 -14.21 10.77
N TYR A 343 1.00 -14.76 9.69
CA TYR A 343 1.69 -15.72 8.82
C TYR A 343 2.92 -15.08 8.17
N ALA A 344 2.78 -13.94 7.48
CA ALA A 344 3.89 -13.26 6.83
C ALA A 344 5.01 -12.88 7.83
N LEU A 345 4.64 -12.49 9.05
CA LEU A 345 5.59 -12.19 10.12
C LEU A 345 6.32 -13.45 10.60
N SER A 346 5.62 -14.57 10.79
CA SER A 346 6.20 -15.83 11.27
C SER A 346 7.17 -16.48 10.28
N ILE A 347 6.90 -16.32 8.98
CA ILE A 347 7.77 -16.82 7.90
C ILE A 347 8.92 -15.83 7.61
N GLY A 348 8.78 -14.56 8.00
CA GLY A 348 9.77 -13.52 7.76
C GLY A 348 9.68 -12.88 6.37
N THR A 349 8.59 -13.11 5.66
CA THR A 349 8.32 -12.52 4.32
C THR A 349 7.51 -11.23 4.40
N LEU A 350 7.39 -10.64 5.59
CA LEU A 350 6.62 -9.41 5.79
C LEU A 350 7.31 -8.24 5.11
N GLU A 351 6.61 -7.63 4.19
CA GLU A 351 6.95 -6.35 3.58
C GLU A 351 6.12 -5.23 4.23
N GLU A 352 6.66 -4.00 4.25
CA GLU A 352 6.01 -2.85 4.88
C GLU A 352 4.57 -2.65 4.39
N GLN A 353 4.34 -2.76 3.07
CA GLN A 353 3.02 -2.57 2.48
C GLN A 353 1.98 -3.59 2.97
N ALA A 354 2.38 -4.76 3.46
CA ALA A 354 1.45 -5.74 4.01
C ALA A 354 0.76 -5.24 5.28
N LEU A 355 1.40 -4.36 6.06
CA LEU A 355 0.80 -3.73 7.24
C LEU A 355 -0.44 -2.90 6.89
N TYR A 356 -0.50 -2.32 5.70
CA TYR A 356 -1.65 -1.56 5.23
C TYR A 356 -2.92 -2.42 5.14
N LEU A 357 -2.76 -3.68 4.74
CA LEU A 357 -3.85 -4.66 4.63
C LEU A 357 -4.41 -5.08 6.00
N LEU A 358 -3.69 -4.87 7.11
CA LEU A 358 -4.22 -5.02 8.46
C LEU A 358 -4.70 -3.70 9.06
N PHE A 359 -3.99 -2.60 8.83
CA PHE A 359 -4.27 -1.31 9.44
C PHE A 359 -5.71 -0.85 9.15
N VAL A 360 -6.14 -0.90 7.89
CA VAL A 360 -7.49 -0.46 7.50
C VAL A 360 -8.60 -1.33 8.09
N PRO A 361 -8.56 -2.68 8.03
CA PRO A 361 -9.50 -3.55 8.74
C PRO A 361 -9.54 -3.30 10.25
N ASN A 362 -8.38 -3.06 10.87
CA ASN A 362 -8.28 -2.76 12.29
C ASN A 362 -8.93 -1.41 12.65
N LEU A 363 -8.70 -0.39 11.82
CA LEU A 363 -9.34 0.92 11.97
C LEU A 363 -10.87 0.81 11.85
N VAL A 364 -11.39 0.02 10.90
CA VAL A 364 -12.82 -0.31 10.80
C VAL A 364 -13.30 -0.96 12.10
N ALA A 365 -12.60 -1.99 12.58
CA ALA A 365 -12.95 -2.75 13.77
C ALA A 365 -13.03 -1.86 15.03
N LEU A 366 -12.02 -1.04 15.27
CA LEU A 366 -11.99 -0.08 16.38
C LEU A 366 -13.12 0.94 16.25
N ALA A 367 -13.29 1.54 15.07
CA ALA A 367 -14.27 2.58 14.85
C ALA A 367 -15.72 2.10 15.05
N VAL A 368 -16.04 0.84 14.71
CA VAL A 368 -17.40 0.31 14.89
C VAL A 368 -17.67 -0.23 16.29
N THR A 369 -16.62 -0.58 17.07
CA THR A 369 -16.78 -1.26 18.37
C THR A 369 -16.51 -0.38 19.59
N VAL A 370 -15.52 0.53 19.53
CA VAL A 370 -15.16 1.37 20.68
C VAL A 370 -16.36 2.22 21.12
N PRO A 371 -16.87 2.06 22.35
CA PRO A 371 -18.05 2.79 22.79
C PRO A 371 -17.77 4.31 22.87
N ALA A 372 -18.77 5.11 22.49
CA ALA A 372 -18.68 6.53 22.76
C ALA A 372 -18.65 6.74 24.29
N PRO A 373 -17.72 7.55 24.82
CA PRO A 373 -17.64 7.76 26.27
C PRO A 373 -18.97 8.30 26.81
N SER A 374 -19.49 7.63 27.84
CA SER A 374 -20.77 8.01 28.45
C SER A 374 -20.70 9.43 29.03
N ARG A 375 -21.83 10.14 29.01
CA ARG A 375 -21.88 11.53 29.48
C ARG A 375 -21.51 11.66 30.98
N HIS A 376 -21.68 10.58 31.73
CA HIS A 376 -21.46 10.55 33.18
C HIS A 376 -20.01 10.23 33.60
N ARG A 377 -19.12 9.88 32.69
CA ARG A 377 -17.73 9.54 32.99
C ARG A 377 -16.76 10.58 32.37
N LEU A 378 -16.72 11.76 32.99
CA LEU A 378 -15.91 12.89 32.50
C LEU A 378 -14.43 12.49 32.32
N GLY A 379 -13.83 11.77 33.29
CA GLY A 379 -12.44 11.31 33.20
C GLY A 379 -12.15 10.44 32.00
N LEU A 380 -13.05 9.47 31.68
CA LEU A 380 -12.90 8.64 30.49
C LEU A 380 -13.05 9.42 29.18
N ARG A 381 -13.83 10.50 29.19
CA ARG A 381 -13.94 11.39 28.03
C ARG A 381 -12.68 12.18 27.82
N VAL A 382 -12.16 12.78 28.90
CA VAL A 382 -10.90 13.53 28.83
C VAL A 382 -9.77 12.62 28.33
N LEU A 383 -9.67 11.39 28.87
CA LEU A 383 -8.70 10.40 28.43
C LEU A 383 -8.88 10.02 26.94
N ALA A 384 -10.12 9.75 26.51
CA ALA A 384 -10.40 9.37 25.11
C ALA A 384 -10.15 10.54 24.14
N VAL A 385 -10.49 11.76 24.52
CA VAL A 385 -10.18 12.96 23.73
C VAL A 385 -8.68 13.22 23.72
N GLY A 386 -7.99 13.11 24.86
CA GLY A 386 -6.55 13.23 24.94
C GLY A 386 -5.84 12.20 24.06
N ALA A 387 -6.23 10.93 24.13
CA ALA A 387 -5.69 9.88 23.27
C ALA A 387 -5.94 10.17 21.77
N LEU A 388 -7.15 10.61 21.42
CA LEU A 388 -7.48 10.98 20.03
C LEU A 388 -6.64 12.19 19.57
N VAL A 389 -6.48 13.20 20.39
CA VAL A 389 -5.65 14.38 20.08
C VAL A 389 -4.20 13.93 19.87
N THR A 390 -3.65 13.08 20.74
CA THR A 390 -2.29 12.53 20.57
C THR A 390 -2.16 11.76 19.27
N VAL A 391 -3.10 10.85 18.97
CA VAL A 391 -3.13 10.06 17.72
C VAL A 391 -3.25 10.94 16.46
N LEU A 392 -3.81 12.13 16.56
CA LEU A 392 -3.95 13.05 15.43
C LEU A 392 -2.84 14.12 15.38
N ALA A 393 -2.42 14.64 16.53
CA ALA A 393 -1.44 15.73 16.59
C ALA A 393 0.00 15.27 16.27
N THR A 394 0.40 14.10 16.80
CA THR A 394 1.74 13.54 16.52
C THR A 394 1.94 13.26 15.03
N PRO A 395 1.03 12.55 14.33
CA PRO A 395 1.13 12.39 12.88
C PRO A 395 1.13 13.71 12.12
N ALA A 396 0.34 14.70 12.55
CA ALA A 396 0.31 15.99 11.89
C ALA A 396 1.64 16.74 11.97
N ALA A 397 2.34 16.67 13.11
CA ALA A 397 3.67 17.26 13.28
C ALA A 397 4.71 16.54 12.40
N VAL A 398 4.71 15.21 12.41
CA VAL A 398 5.60 14.37 11.58
C VAL A 398 5.30 14.62 10.09
N TYR A 399 4.02 14.74 9.70
CA TYR A 399 3.61 15.10 8.36
C TYR A 399 4.25 16.42 7.92
N ALA A 400 4.09 17.47 8.73
CA ALA A 400 4.68 18.77 8.43
C ALA A 400 6.19 18.64 8.24
N GLN A 401 6.90 17.97 9.14
CA GLN A 401 8.33 17.74 9.03
C GLN A 401 8.69 17.02 7.73
N ASN A 402 8.03 15.89 7.42
CA ASN A 402 8.35 15.08 6.24
C ASN A 402 8.05 15.82 4.94
N ARG A 403 6.97 16.62 4.87
CA ARG A 403 6.59 17.35 3.65
C ARG A 403 7.50 18.53 3.32
N TRP A 404 8.11 19.15 4.33
CA TRP A 404 9.04 20.24 4.11
C TRP A 404 10.51 19.85 4.18
N THR A 405 10.83 18.58 4.46
CA THR A 405 12.18 18.04 4.31
C THR A 405 12.31 17.45 2.91
N PRO A 406 13.21 17.98 2.05
CA PRO A 406 13.44 17.42 0.74
C PRO A 406 13.88 15.95 0.81
N ASP A 407 13.29 15.12 -0.05
CA ASP A 407 13.61 13.72 -0.25
C ASP A 407 13.42 13.40 -1.74
N ASP A 408 14.25 14.06 -2.57
CA ASP A 408 14.18 14.07 -4.03
C ASP A 408 15.59 13.84 -4.65
N GLY A 409 16.42 13.05 -3.97
CA GLY A 409 17.82 12.84 -4.33
C GLY A 409 18.01 12.30 -5.74
N PHE A 410 17.19 11.35 -6.18
CA PHE A 410 17.27 10.81 -7.55
C PHE A 410 16.90 11.85 -8.61
N GLN A 411 15.91 12.70 -8.36
CA GLN A 411 15.58 13.80 -9.26
C GLN A 411 16.72 14.81 -9.37
N GLN A 412 17.32 15.17 -8.23
CA GLN A 412 18.47 16.08 -8.19
C GLN A 412 19.70 15.46 -8.87
N LEU A 413 19.98 14.17 -8.61
CA LEU A 413 21.08 13.44 -9.25
C LEU A 413 20.91 13.42 -10.78
N ARG A 414 19.70 13.09 -11.28
CA ARG A 414 19.41 13.10 -12.71
C ARG A 414 19.61 14.50 -13.31
N ALA A 415 19.09 15.55 -12.68
CA ALA A 415 19.27 16.93 -13.14
C ALA A 415 20.75 17.33 -13.18
N TYR A 416 21.54 16.93 -12.17
CA TYR A 416 22.97 17.16 -12.15
C TYR A 416 23.69 16.45 -13.31
N LEU A 417 23.41 15.16 -13.49
CA LEU A 417 24.03 14.35 -14.55
C LEU A 417 23.71 14.92 -15.94
N LEU A 418 22.45 15.22 -16.23
CA LEU A 418 22.02 15.80 -17.51
C LEU A 418 22.74 17.13 -17.84
N THR A 419 23.16 17.87 -16.80
CA THR A 419 23.83 19.17 -16.97
C THR A 419 25.35 19.06 -17.08
N HIS A 420 25.96 18.09 -16.38
CA HIS A 420 27.42 18.03 -16.19
C HIS A 420 28.09 16.81 -16.82
N VAL A 421 27.33 15.77 -17.20
CA VAL A 421 27.87 14.52 -17.71
C VAL A 421 27.30 14.25 -19.11
N PRO A 422 28.13 14.04 -20.13
CA PRO A 422 27.66 13.78 -21.49
C PRO A 422 26.75 12.54 -21.55
N ALA A 423 25.71 12.61 -22.37
CA ALA A 423 24.84 11.47 -22.66
C ALA A 423 25.66 10.28 -23.20
N GLY A 424 25.25 9.05 -22.88
CA GLY A 424 25.97 7.84 -23.26
C GLY A 424 27.22 7.55 -22.42
N THR A 425 27.55 8.39 -21.42
CA THR A 425 28.63 8.08 -20.47
C THR A 425 28.31 6.77 -19.71
N ALA A 426 29.32 5.95 -19.48
CA ALA A 426 29.18 4.71 -18.74
C ALA A 426 29.16 4.98 -17.21
N ILE A 427 28.11 4.52 -16.55
CA ILE A 427 27.86 4.68 -15.11
C ILE A 427 27.66 3.29 -14.48
N VAL A 428 28.31 3.03 -13.36
CA VAL A 428 28.11 1.82 -12.55
C VAL A 428 27.01 2.07 -11.53
N THR A 429 26.08 1.13 -11.41
CA THR A 429 25.02 1.09 -10.40
C THR A 429 25.23 -0.10 -9.49
N VAL A 430 24.87 0.02 -8.22
CA VAL A 430 25.07 -1.01 -7.19
C VAL A 430 23.79 -1.38 -6.44
N ASP A 431 22.71 -0.68 -6.67
CA ASP A 431 21.38 -0.99 -6.13
C ASP A 431 20.61 -1.98 -7.02
N GLY A 432 19.54 -2.55 -6.47
CA GLY A 432 18.84 -3.69 -7.04
C GLY A 432 19.53 -5.00 -6.68
N GLN A 433 18.79 -6.09 -6.63
CA GLN A 433 19.35 -7.42 -6.37
C GLN A 433 19.36 -8.27 -7.63
N ARG A 434 18.18 -8.70 -8.07
CA ARG A 434 17.95 -9.52 -9.25
C ARG A 434 17.18 -8.79 -10.36
N THR A 435 16.60 -7.64 -10.00
CA THR A 435 15.92 -6.73 -10.91
C THR A 435 16.66 -5.42 -10.98
N GLN A 436 16.30 -4.58 -11.92
CA GLN A 436 16.83 -3.23 -12.03
C GLN A 436 16.58 -2.45 -10.73
N GLY A 437 17.60 -1.74 -10.25
CA GLY A 437 17.49 -0.82 -9.12
C GLY A 437 16.82 0.48 -9.51
N VAL A 438 16.57 1.36 -8.52
CA VAL A 438 16.03 2.70 -8.80
C VAL A 438 16.96 3.49 -9.69
N THR A 439 18.28 3.39 -9.45
CA THR A 439 19.30 4.06 -10.25
C THR A 439 19.22 3.67 -11.72
N ASP A 440 19.02 2.38 -12.01
CA ASP A 440 18.88 1.89 -13.39
C ASP A 440 17.68 2.55 -14.07
N TRP A 441 16.51 2.50 -13.44
CA TRP A 441 15.28 3.08 -14.00
C TRP A 441 15.33 4.59 -14.20
N VAL A 442 16.05 5.31 -13.35
CA VAL A 442 16.15 6.77 -13.43
C VAL A 442 17.12 7.22 -14.50
N LEU A 443 18.11 6.37 -14.88
CA LEU A 443 19.23 6.76 -15.74
C LEU A 443 19.32 5.99 -17.07
N ASP A 444 18.56 4.91 -17.28
CA ASP A 444 18.71 3.99 -18.42
C ASP A 444 18.42 4.63 -19.79
N ASP A 445 17.61 5.66 -19.82
CA ASP A 445 17.23 6.37 -21.05
C ASP A 445 18.34 7.27 -21.64
N THR A 446 19.35 7.61 -20.82
CA THR A 446 20.36 8.62 -21.19
C THR A 446 21.79 8.09 -21.08
N TYR A 447 22.06 7.14 -20.17
CA TYR A 447 23.39 6.67 -19.83
C TYR A 447 23.56 5.18 -20.09
N ARG A 448 24.81 4.74 -20.35
CA ARG A 448 25.13 3.32 -20.42
C ARG A 448 25.35 2.78 -19.02
N LEU A 449 24.47 1.93 -18.56
CA LEU A 449 24.53 1.40 -17.20
C LEU A 449 25.30 0.08 -17.17
N GLY A 450 26.14 -0.07 -16.15
CA GLY A 450 26.86 -1.29 -15.83
C GLY A 450 26.70 -1.65 -14.37
N HIS A 451 26.79 -2.94 -14.06
CA HIS A 451 26.65 -3.44 -12.71
C HIS A 451 27.96 -4.02 -12.22
N TRP A 452 28.27 -3.74 -10.95
CA TRP A 452 29.39 -4.39 -10.27
C TRP A 452 28.83 -5.53 -9.43
N VAL A 453 28.68 -6.73 -10.00
CA VAL A 453 27.89 -7.80 -9.37
C VAL A 453 28.75 -8.98 -8.94
N THR A 454 29.65 -9.44 -9.80
CA THR A 454 30.45 -10.63 -9.55
C THR A 454 31.85 -10.51 -10.14
N PRO A 455 32.80 -11.35 -9.65
CA PRO A 455 34.09 -11.50 -10.29
C PRO A 455 33.90 -12.07 -11.71
N GLY A 456 34.02 -11.25 -12.73
CA GLY A 456 33.83 -11.64 -14.13
C GLY A 456 32.71 -10.91 -14.88
N GLU A 457 31.70 -10.38 -14.21
CA GLU A 457 30.83 -9.35 -14.77
C GLU A 457 31.55 -8.01 -14.63
N ARG A 458 32.17 -7.59 -15.70
CA ARG A 458 32.84 -6.29 -15.75
C ARG A 458 31.81 -5.21 -15.59
N ALA A 459 32.05 -4.26 -14.68
CA ALA A 459 31.49 -2.93 -14.81
C ALA A 459 31.62 -2.52 -16.26
N ALA A 460 30.61 -1.84 -16.82
CA ALA A 460 30.61 -1.45 -18.22
C ALA A 460 32.00 -0.94 -18.61
N GLU A 461 32.61 -1.52 -19.65
CA GLU A 461 33.96 -1.11 -20.09
C GLU A 461 33.98 0.40 -20.27
N GLY A 462 34.91 1.07 -19.60
CA GLY A 462 35.05 2.52 -19.62
C GLY A 462 34.11 3.27 -18.66
N ALA A 463 33.58 2.62 -17.62
CA ALA A 463 32.79 3.30 -16.59
C ALA A 463 33.59 4.45 -15.92
N GLN A 464 32.97 5.62 -15.87
CA GLN A 464 33.58 6.83 -15.35
C GLN A 464 32.99 7.26 -14.01
N TYR A 465 31.80 6.81 -13.72
CA TYR A 465 31.07 7.19 -12.51
C TYR A 465 30.44 5.98 -11.83
N LEU A 466 30.23 6.11 -10.51
CA LEU A 466 29.53 5.14 -9.65
C LEU A 466 28.47 5.88 -8.86
N VAL A 467 27.23 5.39 -8.92
CA VAL A 467 26.12 5.89 -8.10
C VAL A 467 25.91 4.95 -6.92
N VAL A 468 25.85 5.51 -5.71
CA VAL A 468 25.67 4.74 -4.47
C VAL A 468 24.54 5.33 -3.64
N PRO A 469 23.36 4.69 -3.58
CA PRO A 469 22.32 4.96 -2.59
C PRO A 469 22.65 4.19 -1.30
N TRP A 470 23.41 4.80 -0.41
CA TRP A 470 24.04 4.12 0.74
C TRP A 470 23.06 3.35 1.61
N ARG A 471 21.91 3.95 1.96
CA ARG A 471 20.94 3.27 2.82
C ARG A 471 20.32 2.03 2.18
N VAL A 472 20.16 2.01 0.86
CA VAL A 472 19.69 0.83 0.12
C VAL A 472 20.68 -0.32 0.27
N ILE A 473 21.99 -0.02 0.10
CA ILE A 473 23.06 -1.01 0.24
C ILE A 473 23.18 -1.49 1.69
N GLU A 474 23.11 -0.57 2.67
CA GLU A 474 23.14 -0.90 4.11
C GLU A 474 21.96 -1.78 4.53
N GLN A 475 20.82 -1.65 3.86
CA GLN A 475 19.65 -2.49 4.09
C GLN A 475 19.67 -3.83 3.36
N GLY A 476 20.75 -4.13 2.62
CA GLY A 476 20.89 -5.41 1.90
C GLY A 476 20.17 -5.50 0.57
N TYR A 477 19.71 -4.37 0.01
CA TYR A 477 19.07 -4.31 -1.32
C TYR A 477 20.05 -3.94 -2.44
N GLY A 478 21.35 -4.14 -2.20
CA GLY A 478 22.38 -3.93 -3.20
C GLY A 478 22.72 -5.20 -3.99
N ARG A 479 23.09 -5.05 -5.24
CA ARG A 479 23.72 -6.11 -6.06
C ARG A 479 25.10 -6.45 -5.53
N SER A 480 25.82 -5.44 -5.07
CA SER A 480 27.12 -5.57 -4.42
C SER A 480 26.96 -5.51 -2.90
N SER A 481 27.82 -6.24 -2.18
CA SER A 481 27.83 -6.17 -0.71
C SER A 481 28.27 -4.80 -0.22
N LEU A 482 27.83 -4.42 0.98
CA LEU A 482 28.26 -3.16 1.63
C LEU A 482 29.80 -3.06 1.73
N ALA A 483 30.47 -4.18 2.05
CA ALA A 483 31.94 -4.23 2.14
C ALA A 483 32.60 -3.94 0.78
N GLU A 484 32.03 -4.43 -0.30
CA GLU A 484 32.54 -4.20 -1.64
C GLU A 484 32.32 -2.77 -2.11
N VAL A 485 31.13 -2.20 -1.87
CA VAL A 485 30.85 -0.80 -2.21
C VAL A 485 31.77 0.14 -1.43
N ARG A 486 32.02 -0.14 -0.13
CA ARG A 486 32.99 0.62 0.66
C ARG A 486 34.41 0.52 0.10
N ARG A 487 34.83 -0.67 -0.34
CA ARG A 487 36.13 -0.86 -0.98
C ARG A 487 36.25 -0.08 -2.30
N LEU A 488 35.19 -0.06 -3.13
CA LEU A 488 35.17 0.69 -4.39
C LEU A 488 35.24 2.21 -4.17
N THR A 489 34.70 2.69 -3.06
CA THR A 489 34.66 4.11 -2.72
C THR A 489 35.78 4.56 -1.78
N ASP A 490 36.65 3.64 -1.36
CA ASP A 490 37.76 3.93 -0.46
C ASP A 490 38.73 4.95 -1.07
N GLY A 491 39.01 6.00 -0.33
CA GLY A 491 39.83 7.12 -0.79
C GLY A 491 39.17 8.04 -1.84
N LEU A 492 37.91 7.78 -2.26
CA LEU A 492 37.18 8.63 -3.20
C LEU A 492 36.30 9.64 -2.44
N SER A 493 36.31 10.88 -2.90
CA SER A 493 35.33 11.89 -2.51
C SER A 493 34.17 11.92 -3.49
N PRO A 494 32.92 12.03 -3.04
CA PRO A 494 31.80 12.15 -3.96
C PRO A 494 31.89 13.46 -4.75
N VAL A 495 31.59 13.39 -6.04
CA VAL A 495 31.46 14.56 -6.93
C VAL A 495 30.26 15.42 -6.48
N VAL A 496 29.17 14.74 -6.14
CA VAL A 496 27.96 15.32 -5.57
C VAL A 496 27.30 14.28 -4.66
N ALA A 497 26.66 14.74 -3.61
CA ALA A 497 25.89 13.90 -2.69
C ALA A 497 24.62 14.63 -2.23
N TYR A 498 23.52 13.90 -2.23
CA TYR A 498 22.23 14.37 -1.77
C TYR A 498 21.83 13.60 -0.51
N GLN A 499 21.17 14.29 0.43
CA GLN A 499 20.69 13.69 1.67
C GLN A 499 19.18 13.65 1.67
N GLY A 500 18.61 12.49 1.96
CA GLY A 500 17.17 12.33 2.04
C GLY A 500 16.75 11.30 3.09
N PRO A 501 15.53 11.44 3.65
CA PRO A 501 15.00 10.51 4.64
C PRO A 501 14.93 9.06 4.16
N MET A 502 14.62 8.84 2.87
CA MET A 502 14.42 7.49 2.32
C MET A 502 15.73 6.74 2.10
N TYR A 503 16.67 7.34 1.40
CA TYR A 503 17.90 6.68 0.97
C TYR A 503 19.16 7.14 1.71
N GLY A 504 19.01 8.00 2.71
CA GLY A 504 20.15 8.59 3.39
C GLY A 504 21.00 9.40 2.42
N THR A 505 22.25 9.01 2.24
CA THR A 505 23.15 9.62 1.26
C THR A 505 23.02 8.92 -0.09
N LEU A 506 22.64 9.68 -1.12
CA LEU A 506 22.77 9.29 -2.54
C LEU A 506 23.99 10.01 -3.11
N ALA A 507 25.05 9.27 -3.43
CA ALA A 507 26.33 9.83 -3.82
C ALA A 507 26.76 9.42 -5.23
N LEU A 508 27.33 10.36 -5.97
CA LEU A 508 28.00 10.13 -7.26
C LEU A 508 29.51 10.22 -7.07
N TYR A 509 30.22 9.15 -7.39
CA TYR A 509 31.67 9.11 -7.34
C TYR A 509 32.24 9.09 -8.76
N ARG A 510 33.38 9.75 -8.97
CA ARG A 510 34.16 9.60 -10.19
C ARG A 510 35.15 8.46 -9.98
N LEU A 511 35.12 7.48 -10.87
CA LEU A 511 35.99 6.31 -10.79
C LEU A 511 37.38 6.62 -11.36
N PRO A 512 38.45 6.07 -10.76
CA PRO A 512 39.78 6.12 -11.36
C PRO A 512 39.80 5.29 -12.66
N SER A 513 40.65 5.68 -13.60
CA SER A 513 40.83 4.93 -14.86
C SER A 513 42.29 4.42 -14.94
N PRO A 514 42.53 3.12 -15.13
CA PRO A 514 41.56 2.03 -15.21
C PRO A 514 40.95 1.69 -13.85
N LEU A 515 39.72 1.11 -13.87
CA LEU A 515 39.12 0.56 -12.65
C LEU A 515 40.03 -0.51 -12.06
N PRO A 516 40.26 -0.52 -10.73
CA PRO A 516 40.95 -1.64 -10.10
C PRO A 516 40.16 -2.91 -10.41
N GLY A 517 40.78 -3.90 -10.98
CA GLY A 517 40.16 -5.20 -11.23
C GLY A 517 39.59 -5.78 -9.96
N PRO A 518 38.47 -6.52 -10.00
CA PRO A 518 37.94 -7.19 -8.83
C PRO A 518 39.03 -8.12 -8.26
N ASP A 519 39.27 -8.04 -6.96
CA ASP A 519 40.15 -8.96 -6.26
C ASP A 519 39.45 -10.33 -6.16
N LEU A 520 39.64 -11.17 -7.16
CA LEU A 520 39.03 -12.48 -7.29
C LEU A 520 39.37 -13.44 -6.14
N THR A 521 40.38 -13.12 -5.32
CA THR A 521 40.87 -14.02 -4.28
C THR A 521 40.06 -13.94 -2.98
N ARG A 522 39.20 -12.95 -2.82
CA ARG A 522 38.48 -12.65 -1.55
C ARG A 522 36.97 -12.73 -1.60
N LEU A 523 36.39 -13.05 -2.75
CA LEU A 523 34.93 -13.12 -2.91
C LEU A 523 34.41 -14.50 -2.50
N VAL A 524 34.15 -14.67 -1.21
CA VAL A 524 33.22 -15.71 -0.75
C VAL A 524 31.81 -15.19 -0.97
N VAL A 525 31.20 -15.53 -2.11
CA VAL A 525 29.76 -15.31 -2.32
C VAL A 525 29.05 -16.22 -1.33
N PRO A 526 28.19 -15.69 -0.43
CA PRO A 526 27.35 -16.56 0.40
C PRO A 526 26.53 -17.46 -0.53
N ALA A 527 26.56 -18.77 -0.31
CA ALA A 527 25.88 -19.77 -1.15
C ALA A 527 24.36 -19.50 -1.31
N SER A 528 23.78 -18.67 -0.44
CA SER A 528 22.38 -18.22 -0.50
C SER A 528 22.06 -17.20 -1.61
N VAL A 529 23.07 -16.58 -2.23
CA VAL A 529 22.87 -15.55 -3.27
C VAL A 529 23.07 -16.13 -4.67
N ALA A 530 23.64 -17.35 -4.78
CA ALA A 530 24.10 -17.94 -6.05
C ALA A 530 23.05 -18.81 -6.78
N GLY A 531 21.82 -18.91 -6.30
CA GLY A 531 20.77 -19.62 -7.03
C GLY A 531 20.12 -18.71 -8.09
N PRO A 532 20.09 -19.10 -9.40
CA PRO A 532 19.36 -18.33 -10.38
C PRO A 532 17.88 -18.28 -10.02
N LEU A 533 17.23 -17.11 -10.19
CA LEU A 533 15.76 -16.96 -10.11
C LEU A 533 15.05 -17.87 -11.11
N PHE A 534 15.74 -18.20 -12.19
CA PHE A 534 15.33 -19.16 -13.20
C PHE A 534 16.44 -20.19 -13.34
N PRO A 535 16.15 -21.50 -13.40
CA PRO A 535 17.13 -22.46 -13.82
C PRO A 535 17.66 -22.03 -15.19
N ALA A 536 18.98 -22.06 -15.36
CA ALA A 536 19.57 -21.87 -16.68
C ALA A 536 18.80 -22.75 -17.68
N PRO A 537 18.51 -22.28 -18.91
CA PRO A 537 17.88 -23.13 -19.90
C PRO A 537 18.71 -24.41 -19.97
N GLY A 538 18.02 -25.54 -19.76
CA GLY A 538 18.65 -26.85 -19.83
C GLY A 538 19.40 -26.97 -21.15
N PRO A 539 20.47 -27.79 -21.23
CA PRO A 539 21.16 -28.03 -22.48
C PRO A 539 20.12 -28.37 -23.56
N PRO A 540 20.29 -27.87 -24.81
CA PRO A 540 19.37 -28.17 -25.89
C PRO A 540 19.16 -29.67 -25.96
N ALA A 541 17.89 -30.08 -26.08
CA ALA A 541 17.57 -31.51 -26.24
C ALA A 541 18.44 -32.09 -27.38
N PRO A 542 19.00 -33.28 -27.20
CA PRO A 542 19.80 -33.89 -28.26
C PRO A 542 18.96 -33.97 -29.53
N GLU A 543 19.50 -33.46 -30.64
CA GLU A 543 18.89 -33.57 -31.96
C GLU A 543 18.53 -35.05 -32.21
N VAL A 544 17.25 -35.31 -32.40
CA VAL A 544 16.75 -36.61 -32.80
C VAL A 544 17.25 -36.80 -34.26
N PRO A 545 18.04 -37.83 -34.53
CA PRO A 545 18.47 -38.10 -35.90
C PRO A 545 17.25 -38.31 -36.81
N ASP A 546 17.24 -37.63 -37.96
CA ASP A 546 16.20 -37.82 -38.98
C ASP A 546 16.04 -39.29 -39.32
N ALA A 547 14.84 -39.81 -39.21
CA ALA A 547 14.51 -41.16 -39.67
C ALA A 547 14.72 -41.24 -41.20
N PRO A 548 15.39 -42.26 -41.70
CA PRO A 548 15.60 -42.41 -43.13
C PRO A 548 14.24 -42.58 -43.85
N ARG A 549 14.10 -41.86 -44.98
CA ARG A 549 12.96 -41.93 -45.88
C ARG A 549 12.84 -43.30 -46.56
#